data_776f77f52155cfdf2f57082f5ed44c33
#
_entry.id   776f77f52155cfdf2f57082f5ed44c33
#
_cell.length_a   1.000
_cell.length_b   1.000
_cell.length_c   1.000
_cell.angle_alpha   90.00
_cell.angle_beta   90.00
_cell.angle_gamma   90.00
#
_symmetry.space_group_name_H-M   'P 1'
#
loop_
_entity.id
_entity.type
_entity.pdbx_description
1 polymer ?
#
loop_
_entity_poly.entity_id
_entity_poly.type
_entity_poly.pdbx_seq_one_letter_code
_entity_poly.pdbx_strand_id
1 'polypeptide(L)'
;TACYHCMFPTLDEDAMPTCSIQGVHPPILSIVGGIEVYEAVDVLIGKKPKSSEKFISIDLENLEFSSVKTFKQDACSVCGSGKKVEAPKQELILEELCGRNMGKRTFSITPTYEVNLNVDDVTTIAKEKGFTVENQGDLGLSMRTNDLSVNFMKKGSAVVVGPDNEEDAITLFKSLLGTKSVSA
;
A
#
# COMPACT_ATOMS: atom_id res chain seq x y z
N THR A 1 12.22 -19.95 -8.18
CA THR A 1 12.68 -18.55 -8.33
C THR A 1 13.09 -17.98 -6.98
N ALA A 2 14.04 -17.03 -6.95
CA ALA A 2 14.35 -16.23 -5.78
C ALA A 2 13.15 -15.34 -5.44
N CYS A 3 12.85 -15.16 -4.15
CA CYS A 3 11.93 -14.12 -3.68
C CYS A 3 12.71 -12.84 -3.36
N TYR A 4 11.99 -11.74 -3.09
CA TYR A 4 12.59 -10.46 -2.68
C TYR A 4 13.57 -10.61 -1.50
N HIS A 5 13.18 -11.36 -0.47
CA HIS A 5 14.03 -11.59 0.70
C HIS A 5 15.29 -12.44 0.42
N CYS A 6 15.33 -13.24 -0.66
CA CYS A 6 16.58 -13.89 -1.10
C CYS A 6 17.61 -12.88 -1.59
N MET A 7 17.14 -11.77 -2.17
CA MET A 7 17.96 -10.71 -2.73
C MET A 7 18.43 -9.72 -1.64
N PHE A 8 17.52 -9.39 -0.72
CA PHE A 8 17.70 -8.36 0.29
C PHE A 8 17.40 -8.91 1.71
N PRO A 9 18.18 -9.87 2.22
CA PRO A 9 17.86 -10.54 3.49
C PRO A 9 17.99 -9.66 4.72
N THR A 10 18.74 -8.56 4.62
CA THR A 10 19.05 -7.65 5.73
C THR A 10 18.58 -6.22 5.48
N LEU A 11 17.72 -6.04 4.48
CA LEU A 11 17.18 -4.70 4.20
C LEU A 11 16.23 -4.28 5.31
N ASP A 12 16.54 -3.17 5.95
CA ASP A 12 15.67 -2.51 6.91
C ASP A 12 14.80 -1.50 6.15
N GLU A 13 13.57 -1.91 5.85
CA GLU A 13 12.64 -1.07 5.08
C GLU A 13 12.20 0.16 5.88
N ASP A 14 12.15 0.07 7.22
CA ASP A 14 11.78 1.18 8.09
C ASP A 14 12.86 2.28 8.12
N ALA A 15 14.13 1.92 7.86
CA ALA A 15 15.23 2.87 7.75
C ALA A 15 15.31 3.54 6.36
N MET A 16 14.54 3.08 5.38
CA MET A 16 14.57 3.65 4.04
C MET A 16 13.73 4.94 3.98
N PRO A 17 14.24 6.01 3.35
CA PRO A 17 13.45 7.22 3.16
C PRO A 17 12.27 6.92 2.23
N THR A 18 11.10 7.39 2.62
CA THR A 18 9.88 7.23 1.83
C THR A 18 9.92 8.04 0.54
N CYS A 19 9.12 7.66 -0.45
CA CYS A 19 8.98 8.42 -1.71
C CYS A 19 8.55 9.88 -1.46
N SER A 20 7.86 10.16 -0.36
CA SER A 20 7.46 11.52 0.02
C SER A 20 8.64 12.41 0.43
N ILE A 21 9.75 11.80 0.86
CA ILE A 21 10.99 12.50 1.24
C ILE A 21 11.92 12.61 0.05
N GLN A 22 12.17 11.51 -0.67
CA GLN A 22 13.09 11.48 -1.81
C GLN A 22 12.48 11.99 -3.11
N GLY A 23 11.16 11.94 -3.24
CA GLY A 23 10.48 12.13 -4.51
C GLY A 23 10.54 10.90 -5.41
N VAL A 24 9.85 10.97 -6.52
CA VAL A 24 9.84 9.92 -7.54
C VAL A 24 10.00 10.55 -8.91
N HIS A 25 10.92 10.03 -9.72
CA HIS A 25 11.09 10.46 -11.10
C HIS A 25 10.05 9.78 -12.01
N PRO A 26 9.04 10.50 -12.55
CA PRO A 26 7.93 9.88 -13.27
C PRO A 26 8.32 8.96 -14.44
N PRO A 27 9.35 9.26 -15.25
CA PRO A 27 9.77 8.39 -16.34
C PRO A 27 10.14 6.97 -15.90
N ILE A 28 10.79 6.78 -14.73
CA ILE A 28 11.16 5.45 -14.26
C ILE A 28 9.92 4.60 -13.95
N LEU A 29 8.88 5.22 -13.37
CA LEU A 29 7.61 4.54 -13.09
C LEU A 29 6.96 4.02 -14.37
N SER A 30 6.98 4.81 -15.44
CA SER A 30 6.39 4.43 -16.72
C SER A 30 7.15 3.26 -17.37
N ILE A 31 8.46 3.24 -17.26
CA ILE A 31 9.30 2.16 -17.80
C ILE A 31 9.10 0.87 -17.01
N VAL A 32 9.19 0.94 -15.68
CA VAL A 32 9.00 -0.23 -14.79
C VAL A 32 7.59 -0.78 -14.92
N GLY A 33 6.57 0.08 -14.83
CA GLY A 33 5.17 -0.33 -14.99
C GLY A 33 4.87 -0.93 -16.37
N GLY A 34 5.49 -0.41 -17.44
CA GLY A 34 5.36 -1.00 -18.77
C GLY A 34 5.97 -2.40 -18.87
N ILE A 35 7.10 -2.65 -18.22
CA ILE A 35 7.73 -3.97 -18.13
C ILE A 35 6.84 -4.91 -17.32
N GLU A 36 6.34 -4.47 -16.16
CA GLU A 36 5.45 -5.27 -15.29
C GLU A 36 4.18 -5.71 -16.01
N VAL A 37 3.51 -4.79 -16.71
CA VAL A 37 2.32 -5.11 -17.50
C VAL A 37 2.64 -6.12 -18.61
N TYR A 38 3.74 -5.93 -19.33
CA TYR A 38 4.17 -6.85 -20.38
C TYR A 38 4.41 -8.26 -19.83
N GLU A 39 5.14 -8.38 -18.72
CA GLU A 39 5.43 -9.67 -18.07
C GLU A 39 4.15 -10.31 -17.48
N ALA A 40 3.23 -9.51 -16.94
CA ALA A 40 1.94 -10.00 -16.46
C ALA A 40 1.09 -10.61 -17.59
N VAL A 41 1.09 -9.99 -18.78
CA VAL A 41 0.43 -10.54 -19.97
C VAL A 41 1.06 -11.88 -20.36
N ASP A 42 2.39 -12.00 -20.36
CA ASP A 42 3.07 -13.26 -20.67
C ASP A 42 2.64 -14.36 -19.68
N VAL A 43 2.52 -14.06 -18.38
CA VAL A 43 1.99 -15.02 -17.37
C VAL A 43 0.56 -15.43 -17.68
N LEU A 44 -0.33 -14.48 -17.97
CA LEU A 44 -1.75 -14.73 -18.22
C LEU A 44 -1.98 -15.61 -19.46
N ILE A 45 -1.11 -15.52 -20.47
CA ILE A 45 -1.18 -16.35 -21.68
C ILE A 45 -0.34 -17.63 -21.58
N GLY A 46 0.14 -17.98 -20.36
CA GLY A 46 0.87 -19.22 -20.08
C GLY A 46 2.34 -19.23 -20.53
N LYS A 47 2.92 -18.07 -20.82
CA LYS A 47 4.34 -17.95 -21.13
C LYS A 47 5.17 -17.70 -19.86
N LYS A 48 6.43 -18.14 -19.89
CA LYS A 48 7.38 -17.80 -18.82
C LYS A 48 7.82 -16.34 -18.98
N PRO A 49 7.70 -15.50 -17.93
CA PRO A 49 8.20 -14.14 -17.95
C PRO A 49 9.70 -14.08 -18.27
N LYS A 50 10.12 -13.11 -19.05
CA LYS A 50 11.54 -12.94 -19.44
C LYS A 50 12.40 -12.43 -18.29
N SER A 51 11.78 -11.72 -17.34
CA SER A 51 12.40 -11.27 -16.09
C SER A 51 12.54 -12.40 -15.05
N SER A 52 11.91 -13.54 -15.28
CA SER A 52 11.97 -14.69 -14.36
C SER A 52 13.42 -15.05 -14.02
N GLU A 53 13.73 -15.17 -12.71
CA GLU A 53 15.07 -15.48 -12.19
C GLU A 53 16.13 -14.39 -12.49
N LYS A 54 15.69 -13.15 -12.69
CA LYS A 54 16.58 -12.01 -12.91
C LYS A 54 16.23 -10.86 -11.98
N PHE A 55 17.24 -10.13 -11.58
CA PHE A 55 17.14 -8.77 -11.07
C PHE A 55 17.48 -7.81 -12.20
N ILE A 56 16.58 -6.91 -12.51
CA ILE A 56 16.75 -5.90 -13.55
C ILE A 56 16.97 -4.57 -12.86
N SER A 57 18.06 -3.90 -13.19
CA SER A 57 18.39 -2.55 -12.75
C SER A 57 18.31 -1.60 -13.94
N ILE A 58 17.66 -0.46 -13.72
CA ILE A 58 17.48 0.58 -14.71
C ILE A 58 18.04 1.87 -14.13
N ASP A 59 19.10 2.38 -14.74
CA ASP A 59 19.71 3.67 -14.44
C ASP A 59 19.39 4.64 -15.59
N LEU A 60 18.52 5.62 -15.32
CA LEU A 60 18.14 6.60 -16.32
C LEU A 60 19.14 7.76 -16.46
N GLU A 61 19.99 7.98 -15.46
CA GLU A 61 21.01 9.01 -15.55
C GLU A 61 22.07 8.64 -16.61
N ASN A 62 22.47 7.37 -16.62
CA ASN A 62 23.45 6.84 -17.59
C ASN A 62 22.80 6.09 -18.76
N LEU A 63 21.48 5.97 -18.78
CA LEU A 63 20.70 5.16 -19.75
C LEU A 63 21.15 3.68 -19.78
N GLU A 64 21.50 3.14 -18.62
CA GLU A 64 21.97 1.77 -18.50
C GLU A 64 20.86 0.84 -18.05
N PHE A 65 20.72 -0.29 -18.75
CA PHE A 65 19.85 -1.39 -18.40
C PHE A 65 20.70 -2.61 -18.15
N SER A 66 20.71 -3.09 -16.92
CA SER A 66 21.46 -4.28 -16.55
C SER A 66 20.55 -5.37 -15.98
N SER A 67 21.00 -6.60 -16.08
CA SER A 67 20.25 -7.74 -15.58
C SER A 67 21.20 -8.76 -14.99
N VAL A 68 20.93 -9.18 -13.76
CA VAL A 68 21.72 -10.17 -13.03
C VAL A 68 20.84 -11.38 -12.72
N LYS A 69 21.39 -12.58 -12.91
CA LYS A 69 20.67 -13.81 -12.59
C LYS A 69 20.55 -13.97 -11.06
N THR A 70 19.35 -14.33 -10.61
CA THR A 70 19.05 -14.51 -9.20
C THR A 70 18.85 -15.98 -8.87
N PHE A 71 19.20 -16.36 -7.64
CA PHE A 71 19.10 -17.75 -7.18
C PHE A 71 18.31 -17.79 -5.87
N LYS A 72 17.42 -18.79 -5.77
CA LYS A 72 16.77 -19.11 -4.52
C LYS A 72 17.80 -19.52 -3.47
N GLN A 73 17.68 -18.97 -2.27
CA GLN A 73 18.54 -19.34 -1.14
C GLN A 73 17.78 -20.33 -0.24
N ASP A 74 18.41 -21.48 0.04
CA ASP A 74 17.82 -22.51 0.92
C ASP A 74 17.63 -22.01 2.34
N ALA A 75 18.52 -21.13 2.81
CA ALA A 75 18.44 -20.49 4.12
C ALA A 75 17.44 -19.31 4.19
N CYS A 76 16.75 -18.99 3.10
CA CYS A 76 15.80 -17.87 3.10
C CYS A 76 14.65 -18.12 4.09
N SER A 77 14.41 -17.16 4.99
CA SER A 77 13.35 -17.25 6.01
C SER A 77 11.92 -17.21 5.42
N VAL A 78 11.77 -16.71 4.19
CA VAL A 78 10.47 -16.59 3.52
C VAL A 78 10.18 -17.76 2.58
N CYS A 79 11.08 -18.03 1.63
CA CYS A 79 10.84 -19.05 0.59
C CYS A 79 11.78 -20.26 0.65
N GLY A 80 12.74 -20.29 1.61
CA GLY A 80 13.66 -21.41 1.82
C GLY A 80 12.98 -22.66 2.35
N SER A 81 13.78 -23.71 2.57
CA SER A 81 13.35 -24.99 3.14
C SER A 81 13.37 -25.00 4.67
N GLY A 82 13.90 -23.95 5.30
CA GLY A 82 14.01 -23.79 6.74
C GLY A 82 12.71 -23.37 7.42
N LYS A 83 12.81 -23.00 8.71
CA LYS A 83 11.68 -22.52 9.50
C LYS A 83 11.16 -21.21 8.89
N LYS A 84 9.94 -21.24 8.38
CA LYS A 84 9.28 -20.03 7.84
C LYS A 84 8.95 -19.09 8.98
N VAL A 85 9.26 -17.83 8.79
CA VAL A 85 8.74 -16.76 9.66
C VAL A 85 7.29 -16.54 9.27
N GLU A 86 6.36 -16.74 10.21
CA GLU A 86 4.98 -16.36 9.99
C GLU A 86 4.91 -14.83 9.94
N ALA A 87 4.25 -14.31 8.92
CA ALA A 87 3.95 -12.88 8.87
C ALA A 87 3.15 -12.49 10.12
N PRO A 88 3.47 -11.37 10.78
CA PRO A 88 2.67 -10.89 11.90
C PRO A 88 1.22 -10.71 11.43
N LYS A 89 0.27 -11.21 12.23
CA LYS A 89 -1.16 -10.97 11.96
C LYS A 89 -1.45 -9.51 12.29
N GLN A 90 -1.38 -8.68 11.28
CA GLN A 90 -1.80 -7.28 11.40
C GLN A 90 -3.30 -7.21 11.14
N GLU A 91 -4.03 -6.51 11.99
CA GLU A 91 -5.46 -6.24 11.77
C GLU A 91 -5.68 -5.19 10.68
N LEU A 92 -4.75 -4.27 10.55
CA LEU A 92 -4.76 -3.19 9.57
C LEU A 92 -3.43 -3.17 8.81
N ILE A 93 -3.49 -3.06 7.51
CA ILE A 93 -2.35 -2.69 6.67
C ILE A 93 -2.40 -1.18 6.53
N LEU A 94 -1.34 -0.51 6.97
CA LEU A 94 -1.19 0.94 6.85
C LEU A 94 0.03 1.22 5.97
N GLU A 95 -0.16 2.10 5.01
CA GLU A 95 0.89 2.55 4.08
C GLU A 95 0.84 4.07 3.94
N GLU A 96 1.96 4.74 4.12
CA GLU A 96 2.06 6.15 3.77
C GLU A 96 2.19 6.28 2.25
N LEU A 97 1.26 7.00 1.62
CA LEU A 97 1.28 7.23 0.20
C LEU A 97 2.31 8.31 -0.17
N CYS A 98 3.02 8.10 -1.29
CA CYS A 98 4.06 9.01 -1.77
C CYS A 98 3.56 10.41 -2.13
N GLY A 99 2.25 10.57 -2.39
CA GLY A 99 1.64 11.85 -2.72
C GLY A 99 1.21 12.62 -1.49
N ARG A 100 1.72 13.85 -1.35
CA ARG A 100 1.19 14.80 -0.38
C ARG A 100 0.07 15.61 -1.01
N ASN A 101 -1.12 15.56 -0.41
CA ASN A 101 -2.22 16.41 -0.85
C ASN A 101 -2.09 17.77 -0.15
N MET A 102 -1.77 18.82 -0.91
CA MET A 102 -1.55 20.19 -0.39
C MET A 102 -0.51 20.25 0.74
N GLY A 103 0.57 19.44 0.65
CA GLY A 103 1.62 19.37 1.66
C GLY A 103 1.31 18.47 2.87
N LYS A 104 0.10 17.91 2.98
CA LYS A 104 -0.33 17.02 4.07
C LYS A 104 0.02 15.57 3.78
N ARG A 105 0.40 14.83 4.81
CA ARG A 105 0.66 13.39 4.72
C ARG A 105 -0.62 12.65 4.37
N THR A 106 -0.48 11.56 3.65
CA THR A 106 -1.59 10.74 3.18
C THR A 106 -1.33 9.29 3.52
N PHE A 107 -2.30 8.63 4.13
CA PHE A 107 -2.21 7.24 4.55
C PHE A 107 -3.31 6.40 3.91
N SER A 108 -2.94 5.25 3.40
CA SER A 108 -3.87 4.20 3.01
C SER A 108 -4.00 3.20 4.15
N ILE A 109 -5.22 2.90 4.57
CA ILE A 109 -5.49 1.95 5.65
C ILE A 109 -6.45 0.90 5.13
N THR A 110 -6.01 -0.36 5.17
CA THR A 110 -6.81 -1.48 4.67
C THR A 110 -6.95 -2.55 5.76
N PRO A 111 -8.18 -2.85 6.22
CA PRO A 111 -8.43 -3.97 7.10
C PRO A 111 -8.03 -5.30 6.46
N THR A 112 -7.45 -6.21 7.23
CA THR A 112 -7.13 -7.58 6.78
C THR A 112 -8.29 -8.56 6.96
N TYR A 113 -9.39 -8.08 7.52
CA TYR A 113 -10.64 -8.82 7.73
C TYR A 113 -11.76 -8.20 6.89
N GLU A 114 -12.81 -8.97 6.64
CA GLU A 114 -13.96 -8.47 5.88
C GLU A 114 -14.68 -7.38 6.67
N VAL A 115 -14.80 -6.21 6.07
CA VAL A 115 -15.61 -5.09 6.56
C VAL A 115 -16.69 -4.81 5.53
N ASN A 116 -17.92 -4.80 5.97
CA ASN A 116 -19.03 -4.29 5.17
C ASN A 116 -19.48 -2.97 5.80
N LEU A 117 -18.98 -1.88 5.26
CA LEU A 117 -19.20 -0.54 5.80
C LEU A 117 -20.68 -0.16 5.68
N ASN A 118 -21.31 0.13 6.82
CA ASN A 118 -22.60 0.82 6.80
C ASN A 118 -22.34 2.32 6.61
N VAL A 119 -22.57 2.81 5.39
CA VAL A 119 -22.27 4.20 4.98
C VAL A 119 -23.07 5.20 5.83
N ASP A 120 -24.31 4.89 6.22
CA ASP A 120 -25.15 5.78 6.99
C ASP A 120 -24.67 5.91 8.44
N ASP A 121 -24.20 4.82 9.04
CA ASP A 121 -23.61 4.85 10.39
C ASP A 121 -22.33 5.68 10.40
N VAL A 122 -21.45 5.46 9.43
CA VAL A 122 -20.20 6.25 9.31
C VAL A 122 -20.50 7.73 9.02
N THR A 123 -21.51 8.02 8.22
CA THR A 123 -21.95 9.39 7.95
C THR A 123 -22.43 10.08 9.24
N THR A 124 -23.16 9.38 10.09
CA THR A 124 -23.63 9.91 11.38
C THR A 124 -22.47 10.22 12.30
N ILE A 125 -21.55 9.25 12.47
CA ILE A 125 -20.33 9.43 13.29
C ILE A 125 -19.46 10.58 12.76
N ALA A 126 -19.31 10.66 11.45
CA ALA A 126 -18.52 11.71 10.81
C ALA A 126 -19.09 13.11 11.11
N LYS A 127 -20.40 13.29 11.02
CA LYS A 127 -21.08 14.56 11.34
C LYS A 127 -20.93 14.93 12.82
N GLU A 128 -21.06 13.97 13.73
CA GLU A 128 -20.83 14.18 15.17
C GLU A 128 -19.39 14.64 15.47
N LYS A 129 -18.43 14.19 14.67
CA LYS A 129 -17.02 14.59 14.77
C LYS A 129 -16.66 15.86 14.00
N GLY A 130 -17.65 16.54 13.42
CA GLY A 130 -17.45 17.79 12.70
C GLY A 130 -16.99 17.65 11.26
N PHE A 131 -17.10 16.45 10.68
CA PHE A 131 -16.84 16.27 9.26
C PHE A 131 -18.03 16.72 8.40
N THR A 132 -17.72 17.35 7.28
CA THR A 132 -18.67 17.60 6.21
C THR A 132 -18.58 16.45 5.21
N VAL A 133 -19.69 15.77 4.94
CA VAL A 133 -19.78 14.74 3.92
C VAL A 133 -19.92 15.40 2.56
N GLU A 134 -18.98 15.12 1.65
CA GLU A 134 -18.95 15.71 0.30
C GLU A 134 -19.59 14.81 -0.73
N ASN A 135 -19.36 13.49 -0.60
CA ASN A 135 -19.88 12.50 -1.51
C ASN A 135 -20.24 11.22 -0.76
N GLN A 136 -21.39 10.66 -1.07
CA GLN A 136 -21.88 9.41 -0.52
C GLN A 136 -22.52 8.61 -1.64
N GLY A 137 -22.08 7.36 -1.83
CA GLY A 137 -22.58 6.48 -2.87
C GLY A 137 -22.36 5.01 -2.58
N ASP A 138 -22.75 4.17 -3.53
CA ASP A 138 -22.67 2.70 -3.40
C ASP A 138 -21.23 2.17 -3.24
N LEU A 139 -20.24 2.94 -3.67
CA LEU A 139 -18.82 2.54 -3.61
C LEU A 139 -18.10 3.02 -2.36
N GLY A 140 -18.64 4.03 -1.67
CA GLY A 140 -18.00 4.60 -0.49
C GLY A 140 -18.49 6.00 -0.14
N LEU A 141 -17.69 6.67 0.67
CA LEU A 141 -18.01 7.93 1.34
C LEU A 141 -16.77 8.82 1.38
N SER A 142 -16.92 10.08 0.98
CA SER A 142 -15.89 11.12 1.12
C SER A 142 -16.34 12.17 2.11
N MET A 143 -15.44 12.52 3.03
CA MET A 143 -15.71 13.51 4.08
C MET A 143 -14.47 14.34 4.38
N ARG A 144 -14.67 15.56 4.86
CA ARG A 144 -13.56 16.43 5.27
C ARG A 144 -13.90 17.37 6.41
N THR A 145 -12.84 17.85 7.06
CA THR A 145 -12.79 19.06 7.88
C THR A 145 -11.88 20.07 7.20
N ASN A 146 -11.54 21.17 7.88
CA ASN A 146 -10.53 22.11 7.38
C ASN A 146 -9.14 21.47 7.21
N ASP A 147 -8.80 20.51 8.08
CA ASP A 147 -7.46 19.94 8.16
C ASP A 147 -7.37 18.49 7.73
N LEU A 148 -8.45 17.74 7.79
CA LEU A 148 -8.49 16.31 7.53
C LEU A 148 -9.43 15.99 6.36
N SER A 149 -9.06 15.00 5.56
CA SER A 149 -9.94 14.41 4.56
C SER A 149 -9.89 12.89 4.67
N VAL A 150 -11.03 12.24 4.58
CA VAL A 150 -11.13 10.78 4.65
C VAL A 150 -12.04 10.29 3.53
N ASN A 151 -11.54 9.31 2.77
CA ASN A 151 -12.30 8.62 1.74
C ASN A 151 -12.39 7.15 2.12
N PHE A 152 -13.57 6.70 2.50
CA PHE A 152 -13.86 5.30 2.78
C PHE A 152 -14.38 4.59 1.53
N MET A 153 -13.87 3.40 1.30
CA MET A 153 -14.47 2.43 0.39
C MET A 153 -15.46 1.53 1.13
N LYS A 154 -16.49 1.05 0.46
CA LYS A 154 -17.50 0.15 1.04
C LYS A 154 -16.92 -1.11 1.68
N LYS A 155 -15.77 -1.58 1.21
CA LYS A 155 -15.04 -2.73 1.77
C LYS A 155 -14.19 -2.39 3.01
N GLY A 156 -14.30 -1.17 3.53
CA GLY A 156 -13.64 -0.75 4.76
C GLY A 156 -12.25 -0.16 4.59
N SER A 157 -11.63 -0.22 3.40
CA SER A 157 -10.38 0.52 3.19
C SER A 157 -10.63 2.02 3.16
N ALA A 158 -9.65 2.79 3.61
CA ALA A 158 -9.74 4.24 3.60
C ALA A 158 -8.44 4.91 3.18
N VAL A 159 -8.56 6.06 2.56
CA VAL A 159 -7.45 7.00 2.36
C VAL A 159 -7.69 8.19 3.29
N VAL A 160 -6.70 8.46 4.14
CA VAL A 160 -6.75 9.50 5.18
C VAL A 160 -5.67 10.54 4.88
N VAL A 161 -6.07 11.79 4.77
CA VAL A 161 -5.16 12.93 4.50
C VAL A 161 -5.18 13.87 5.69
N GLY A 162 -3.99 14.29 6.14
CA GLY A 162 -3.83 15.32 7.15
C GLY A 162 -3.29 14.87 8.50
N PRO A 163 -3.35 13.60 8.93
CA PRO A 163 -2.70 13.19 10.17
C PRO A 163 -1.19 13.45 10.16
N ASP A 164 -0.63 13.76 11.32
CA ASP A 164 0.80 14.05 11.44
C ASP A 164 1.65 12.77 11.44
N ASN A 165 1.08 11.65 11.85
CA ASN A 165 1.75 10.35 11.95
C ASN A 165 0.78 9.18 11.73
N GLU A 166 1.31 7.96 11.69
CA GLU A 166 0.57 6.72 11.49
C GLU A 166 -0.43 6.42 12.61
N GLU A 167 -0.04 6.70 13.86
CA GLU A 167 -0.87 6.43 15.03
C GLU A 167 -2.13 7.30 15.02
N ASP A 168 -2.00 8.57 14.67
CA ASP A 168 -3.12 9.50 14.50
C ASP A 168 -4.04 9.06 13.35
N ALA A 169 -3.45 8.57 12.24
CA ALA A 169 -4.22 8.06 11.10
C ALA A 169 -5.05 6.82 11.49
N ILE A 170 -4.47 5.87 12.22
CA ILE A 170 -5.16 4.66 12.71
C ILE A 170 -6.25 5.04 13.71
N THR A 171 -5.96 5.95 14.63
CA THR A 171 -6.91 6.41 15.65
C THR A 171 -8.11 7.09 14.99
N LEU A 172 -7.88 7.96 14.03
CA LEU A 172 -8.94 8.60 13.27
C LEU A 172 -9.78 7.56 12.52
N PHE A 173 -9.15 6.66 11.79
CA PHE A 173 -9.81 5.59 11.05
C PHE A 173 -10.71 4.75 11.97
N LYS A 174 -10.17 4.22 13.07
CA LYS A 174 -10.94 3.41 14.04
C LYS A 174 -12.12 4.19 14.64
N SER A 175 -11.90 5.47 14.91
CA SER A 175 -12.93 6.33 15.50
C SER A 175 -14.12 6.61 14.57
N LEU A 176 -13.90 6.56 13.25
CA LEU A 176 -14.93 6.76 12.23
C LEU A 176 -15.65 5.45 11.86
N LEU A 177 -14.94 4.32 11.91
CA LEU A 177 -15.57 3.02 11.66
C LEU A 177 -16.63 2.67 12.73
N GLY A 178 -16.47 3.14 13.97
CA GLY A 178 -17.37 2.79 15.07
C GLY A 178 -17.26 1.32 15.50
N THR A 179 -17.75 1.01 16.70
CA THR A 179 -17.70 -0.35 17.27
C THR A 179 -18.68 -1.35 16.62
N LYS A 180 -19.59 -0.89 15.78
CA LYS A 180 -20.64 -1.72 15.15
C LYS A 180 -20.29 -2.26 13.77
N SER A 181 -19.25 -1.72 13.12
CA SER A 181 -18.87 -2.12 11.76
C SER A 181 -17.92 -3.32 11.73
N VAL A 182 -17.59 -3.89 12.87
CA VAL A 182 -16.73 -5.08 12.99
C VAL A 182 -17.63 -6.25 13.43
N SER A 183 -18.39 -6.81 12.50
CA SER A 183 -19.00 -8.12 12.70
C SER A 183 -18.04 -9.19 12.19
N ALA A 184 -17.59 -10.02 13.13
CA ALA A 184 -16.80 -11.21 12.87
C ALA A 184 -17.52 -12.20 11.93
#